data_7f75cb2504ceab9268bd74a0f97eba4a
#
_entry.id   7f75cb2504ceab9268bd74a0f97eba4a
#
_cell.length_a   1.000
_cell.length_b   1.000
_cell.length_c   1.000
_cell.angle_alpha   90.00
_cell.angle_beta   90.00
_cell.angle_gamma   90.00
#
_symmetry.space_group_name_H-M   'P 1'
#
loop_
_entity.id
_entity.type
_entity.pdbx_description
1 polymer ?
#
loop_
_entity_poly.entity_id
_entity_poly.type
_entity_poly.pdbx_seq_one_letter_code
_entity_poly.pdbx_strand_id
1 'polypeptide(L)'
;MKLLKNEQGYFLIVSTIMLLALLTIISIAATHTANTEVQIAGNDAVYQRNLYLAEGAAMQAVDVIQNDPNPRGLAFVDPGIKAIDDGNFKADWEANSLPVAASLDTSNKTRFRAGYEGTPPGYSLGLGKPKVHGFVIYGRTEKQGVTTIKIGYRRAF
;
A
#
# COMPACT_ATOMS: atom_id res chain seq x y z
N MET A 1 -51.73 5.11 -62.83
CA MET A 1 -51.02 4.49 -61.71
C MET A 1 -50.25 5.56 -61.00
N LYS A 2 -50.80 6.12 -59.87
CA LYS A 2 -50.12 7.12 -59.03
C LYS A 2 -49.15 6.34 -58.12
N LEU A 3 -47.86 6.35 -58.45
CA LEU A 3 -46.82 5.98 -57.48
C LEU A 3 -46.92 6.95 -56.32
N LEU A 4 -47.48 6.49 -55.20
CA LEU A 4 -47.46 7.22 -53.94
C LEU A 4 -45.98 7.36 -53.56
N LYS A 5 -45.43 8.57 -53.73
CA LYS A 5 -44.17 8.97 -53.18
C LYS A 5 -44.29 8.81 -51.66
N ASN A 6 -43.81 7.70 -51.12
CA ASN A 6 -43.81 7.43 -49.69
C ASN A 6 -42.62 8.11 -49.03
N GLU A 7 -42.60 9.45 -49.10
CA GLU A 7 -41.54 10.29 -48.50
C GLU A 7 -41.51 10.15 -46.97
N GLN A 8 -42.69 9.86 -46.38
CA GLN A 8 -42.81 9.63 -44.94
C GLN A 8 -42.14 8.35 -44.45
N GLY A 9 -42.22 7.26 -45.26
CA GLY A 9 -41.55 6.00 -44.94
C GLY A 9 -40.04 6.10 -44.99
N TYR A 10 -39.50 6.86 -45.96
CA TYR A 10 -38.07 7.10 -46.08
C TYR A 10 -37.51 7.87 -44.89
N PHE A 11 -38.21 8.93 -44.45
CA PHE A 11 -37.81 9.74 -43.30
C PHE A 11 -37.76 8.91 -42.02
N LEU A 12 -38.75 8.02 -41.79
CA LEU A 12 -38.76 7.12 -40.64
C LEU A 12 -37.56 6.19 -40.64
N ILE A 13 -37.22 5.60 -41.80
CA ILE A 13 -36.07 4.69 -41.89
C ILE A 13 -34.76 5.43 -41.61
N VAL A 14 -34.54 6.59 -42.18
CA VAL A 14 -33.34 7.39 -41.94
C VAL A 14 -33.23 7.83 -40.49
N SER A 15 -34.35 8.26 -39.86
CA SER A 15 -34.40 8.66 -38.48
C SER A 15 -34.07 7.50 -37.53
N THR A 16 -34.60 6.30 -37.81
CA THR A 16 -34.31 5.10 -36.98
C THR A 16 -32.84 4.68 -37.10
N ILE A 17 -32.25 4.72 -38.29
CA ILE A 17 -30.83 4.41 -38.48
C ILE A 17 -29.96 5.43 -37.76
N MET A 18 -30.27 6.72 -37.82
CA MET A 18 -29.55 7.78 -37.14
C MET A 18 -29.63 7.61 -35.62
N LEU A 19 -30.81 7.29 -35.09
CA LEU A 19 -31.01 7.04 -33.67
C LEU A 19 -30.25 5.80 -33.19
N LEU A 20 -30.26 4.73 -34.00
CA LEU A 20 -29.49 3.52 -33.72
C LEU A 20 -27.98 3.81 -33.68
N ALA A 21 -27.48 4.61 -34.62
CA ALA A 21 -26.08 5.00 -34.65
C ALA A 21 -25.67 5.82 -33.41
N LEU A 22 -26.52 6.77 -33.00
CA LEU A 22 -26.29 7.55 -31.77
C LEU A 22 -26.27 6.67 -30.53
N LEU A 23 -27.23 5.75 -30.38
CA LEU A 23 -27.27 4.81 -29.26
C LEU A 23 -26.04 3.90 -29.23
N THR A 24 -25.56 3.49 -30.41
CA THR A 24 -24.33 2.66 -30.50
C THR A 24 -23.10 3.41 -29.99
N ILE A 25 -22.95 4.67 -30.39
CA ILE A 25 -21.82 5.50 -29.96
C ILE A 25 -21.87 5.72 -28.43
N ILE A 26 -23.04 6.04 -27.90
CA ILE A 26 -23.24 6.24 -26.44
C ILE A 26 -22.92 4.94 -25.69
N SER A 27 -23.37 3.79 -26.20
CA SER A 27 -23.13 2.49 -25.57
C SER A 27 -21.63 2.14 -25.54
N ILE A 28 -20.91 2.40 -26.62
CA ILE A 28 -19.45 2.20 -26.69
C ILE A 28 -18.75 3.11 -25.67
N ALA A 29 -19.11 4.39 -25.61
CA ALA A 29 -18.53 5.34 -24.67
C ALA A 29 -18.81 4.90 -23.20
N ALA A 30 -20.03 4.51 -22.90
CA ALA A 30 -20.39 4.03 -21.56
C ALA A 30 -19.61 2.77 -21.16
N THR A 31 -19.44 1.83 -22.09
CA THR A 31 -18.66 0.61 -21.82
C THR A 31 -17.18 0.92 -21.57
N HIS A 32 -16.62 1.87 -22.32
CA HIS A 32 -15.23 2.30 -22.11
C HIS A 32 -15.03 2.93 -20.73
N THR A 33 -15.95 3.80 -20.31
CA THR A 33 -15.92 4.41 -18.97
C THR A 33 -16.02 3.35 -17.88
N ALA A 34 -16.99 2.42 -17.99
CA ALA A 34 -17.17 1.36 -17.02
C ALA A 34 -15.92 0.46 -16.89
N ASN A 35 -15.28 0.10 -17.98
CA ASN A 35 -14.06 -0.69 -17.95
C ASN A 35 -12.91 0.05 -17.24
N THR A 36 -12.78 1.36 -17.46
CA THR A 36 -11.77 2.18 -16.79
C THR A 36 -12.04 2.27 -15.29
N GLU A 37 -13.29 2.46 -14.89
CA GLU A 37 -13.67 2.51 -13.47
C GLU A 37 -13.40 1.17 -12.76
N VAL A 38 -13.68 0.04 -13.40
CA VAL A 38 -13.37 -1.30 -12.85
C VAL A 38 -11.87 -1.48 -12.66
N GLN A 39 -11.04 -1.03 -13.61
CA GLN A 39 -9.59 -1.10 -13.48
C GLN A 39 -9.07 -0.22 -12.34
N ILE A 40 -9.58 1.01 -12.21
CA ILE A 40 -9.22 1.91 -11.12
C ILE A 40 -9.60 1.31 -9.77
N ALA A 41 -10.84 0.82 -9.64
CA ALA A 41 -11.30 0.18 -8.40
C ALA A 41 -10.48 -1.07 -8.05
N GLY A 42 -10.10 -1.87 -9.04
CA GLY A 42 -9.23 -3.03 -8.86
C GLY A 42 -7.84 -2.64 -8.35
N ASN A 43 -7.23 -1.62 -8.94
CA ASN A 43 -5.93 -1.11 -8.51
C ASN A 43 -5.97 -0.51 -7.10
N ASP A 44 -7.04 0.23 -6.78
CA ASP A 44 -7.23 0.80 -5.44
C ASP A 44 -7.38 -0.30 -4.38
N ALA A 45 -8.16 -1.34 -4.66
CA ALA A 45 -8.31 -2.48 -3.75
C ALA A 45 -6.96 -3.20 -3.50
N VAL A 46 -6.13 -3.35 -4.54
CA VAL A 46 -4.77 -3.91 -4.40
C VAL A 46 -3.88 -3.00 -3.56
N TYR A 47 -3.93 -1.70 -3.81
CA TYR A 47 -3.16 -0.71 -3.04
C TYR A 47 -3.55 -0.73 -1.55
N GLN A 48 -4.84 -0.66 -1.24
CA GLN A 48 -5.33 -0.71 0.13
C GLN A 48 -4.93 -2.00 0.84
N ARG A 49 -5.07 -3.14 0.17
CA ARG A 49 -4.64 -4.42 0.73
C ARG A 49 -3.15 -4.44 1.05
N ASN A 50 -2.31 -3.95 0.15
CA ASN A 50 -0.87 -3.89 0.38
C ASN A 50 -0.52 -2.93 1.52
N LEU A 51 -1.23 -1.80 1.62
CA LEU A 51 -1.09 -0.85 2.72
C LEU A 51 -1.37 -1.52 4.07
N TYR A 52 -2.52 -2.19 4.21
CA TYR A 52 -2.88 -2.90 5.44
C TYR A 52 -1.92 -4.04 5.79
N LEU A 53 -1.39 -4.75 4.80
CA LEU A 53 -0.39 -5.79 5.06
C LEU A 53 0.93 -5.19 5.56
N ALA A 54 1.39 -4.10 4.97
CA ALA A 54 2.60 -3.42 5.41
C ALA A 54 2.42 -2.80 6.81
N GLU A 55 1.26 -2.21 7.10
CA GLU A 55 0.90 -1.67 8.42
C GLU A 55 0.83 -2.79 9.46
N GLY A 56 0.14 -3.88 9.15
CA GLY A 56 0.06 -5.04 10.04
C GLY A 56 1.43 -5.63 10.36
N ALA A 57 2.33 -5.70 9.38
CA ALA A 57 3.71 -6.14 9.61
C ALA A 57 4.47 -5.19 10.55
N ALA A 58 4.32 -3.87 10.35
CA ALA A 58 4.93 -2.88 11.23
C ALA A 58 4.36 -2.95 12.66
N MET A 59 3.06 -3.15 12.80
CA MET A 59 2.40 -3.30 14.12
C MET A 59 2.81 -4.61 14.82
N GLN A 60 3.02 -5.68 14.07
CA GLN A 60 3.58 -6.91 14.63
C GLN A 60 4.99 -6.69 15.20
N ALA A 61 5.83 -5.92 14.51
CA ALA A 61 7.14 -5.54 15.03
C ALA A 61 7.03 -4.72 16.33
N VAL A 62 6.07 -3.79 16.39
CA VAL A 62 5.78 -3.02 17.62
C VAL A 62 5.42 -3.96 18.76
N ASP A 63 4.53 -4.92 18.54
CA ASP A 63 4.09 -5.87 19.56
C ASP A 63 5.26 -6.70 20.09
N VAL A 64 6.12 -7.22 19.20
CA VAL A 64 7.33 -7.96 19.60
C VAL A 64 8.28 -7.08 20.40
N ILE A 65 8.56 -5.84 19.94
CA ILE A 65 9.41 -4.89 20.67
C ILE A 65 8.79 -4.56 22.05
N GLN A 66 7.48 -4.45 22.15
CA GLN A 66 6.79 -4.10 23.38
C GLN A 66 6.86 -5.22 24.42
N ASN A 67 6.82 -6.47 24.00
CA ASN A 67 6.74 -7.62 24.91
C ASN A 67 8.10 -8.22 25.26
N ASP A 68 9.17 -7.88 24.52
CA ASP A 68 10.51 -8.42 24.76
C ASP A 68 11.23 -7.62 25.86
N PRO A 69 11.86 -8.27 26.86
CA PRO A 69 12.64 -7.59 27.90
C PRO A 69 13.93 -6.94 27.35
N ASN A 70 14.47 -7.42 26.23
CA ASN A 70 15.65 -6.87 25.60
C ASN A 70 15.42 -6.56 24.11
N PRO A 71 14.64 -5.55 23.78
CA PRO A 71 14.23 -5.28 22.39
C PRO A 71 15.37 -4.92 21.44
N ARG A 72 16.54 -4.51 21.97
CA ARG A 72 17.73 -4.24 21.16
C ARG A 72 18.41 -5.49 20.63
N GLY A 73 18.24 -6.64 21.29
CA GLY A 73 18.83 -7.91 20.91
C GLY A 73 18.00 -8.71 19.92
N LEU A 74 16.84 -8.21 19.51
CA LEU A 74 15.98 -8.86 18.53
C LEU A 74 16.67 -8.93 17.15
N ALA A 75 16.55 -10.06 16.48
CA ALA A 75 17.21 -10.31 15.20
C ALA A 75 16.84 -9.34 14.07
N PHE A 76 15.65 -8.75 14.13
CA PHE A 76 15.17 -7.76 13.16
C PHE A 76 15.45 -6.30 13.56
N VAL A 77 16.06 -6.07 14.72
CA VAL A 77 16.44 -4.74 15.21
C VAL A 77 17.91 -4.51 14.92
N ASP A 78 18.21 -3.56 14.06
CA ASP A 78 19.58 -3.15 13.76
C ASP A 78 20.00 -1.99 14.67
N PRO A 79 21.09 -2.15 15.45
CA PRO A 79 21.59 -1.10 16.32
C PRO A 79 22.26 0.07 15.60
N GLY A 80 22.55 -0.07 14.30
CA GLY A 80 23.33 0.88 13.52
C GLY A 80 22.54 1.70 12.49
N ILE A 81 21.29 1.40 12.28
CA ILE A 81 20.49 2.10 11.26
C ILE A 81 19.95 3.40 11.82
N LYS A 82 20.70 4.47 11.61
CA LYS A 82 20.12 5.80 11.49
C LYS A 82 19.36 5.82 10.18
N ALA A 83 18.04 5.94 10.25
CA ALA A 83 17.12 6.07 9.13
C ALA A 83 17.63 5.50 7.78
N ILE A 84 17.05 4.43 7.31
CA ILE A 84 17.33 3.92 5.96
C ILE A 84 17.18 5.10 5.00
N ASP A 85 18.21 5.41 4.25
CA ASP A 85 18.18 6.48 3.27
C ASP A 85 17.15 6.10 2.18
N ASP A 86 16.14 6.95 2.00
CA ASP A 86 15.06 6.70 1.03
C ASP A 86 15.60 6.51 -0.40
N GLY A 87 16.77 7.06 -0.73
CA GLY A 87 17.43 6.89 -2.02
C GLY A 87 18.02 5.49 -2.25
N ASN A 88 18.40 4.78 -1.19
CA ASN A 88 19.03 3.44 -1.24
C ASN A 88 18.20 2.37 -0.52
N PHE A 89 16.95 2.65 -0.21
CA PHE A 89 16.08 1.81 0.61
C PHE A 89 16.11 0.32 0.21
N LYS A 90 16.10 0.03 -1.09
CA LYS A 90 16.08 -1.36 -1.57
C LYS A 90 17.38 -2.08 -1.26
N ALA A 91 18.52 -1.43 -1.51
CA ALA A 91 19.83 -2.02 -1.24
C ALA A 91 20.06 -2.22 0.26
N ASP A 92 19.67 -1.25 1.07
CA ASP A 92 19.77 -1.33 2.53
C ASP A 92 18.81 -2.34 3.13
N TRP A 93 17.63 -2.52 2.54
CA TRP A 93 16.67 -3.55 2.94
C TRP A 93 17.18 -4.95 2.68
N GLU A 94 17.85 -5.17 1.56
CA GLU A 94 18.35 -6.48 1.15
C GLU A 94 19.72 -6.83 1.79
N ALA A 95 20.56 -5.82 2.06
CA ALA A 95 21.96 -6.05 2.42
C ALA A 95 22.20 -6.31 3.91
N ASN A 96 21.41 -5.77 4.82
CA ASN A 96 21.86 -5.60 6.21
C ASN A 96 21.16 -6.39 7.30
N SER A 97 20.29 -7.23 7.10
CA SER A 97 19.72 -8.16 8.05
C SER A 97 18.35 -8.63 7.63
N LEU A 98 18.09 -9.74 8.03
CA LEU A 98 16.97 -10.57 7.70
C LEU A 98 15.66 -9.88 8.11
N PRO A 99 14.96 -9.22 7.19
CA PRO A 99 13.61 -8.79 7.49
C PRO A 99 12.81 -10.04 7.82
N VAL A 100 12.23 -10.05 9.01
CA VAL A 100 11.44 -11.17 9.49
C VAL A 100 10.09 -11.19 8.78
N ALA A 101 9.66 -12.35 8.33
CA ALA A 101 8.35 -12.54 7.72
C ALA A 101 7.25 -12.24 8.74
N ALA A 102 6.27 -11.46 8.34
CA ALA A 102 5.09 -11.21 9.16
C ALA A 102 4.19 -12.46 9.18
N SER A 103 3.69 -12.83 10.36
CA SER A 103 2.79 -13.98 10.53
C SER A 103 1.44 -13.82 9.82
N LEU A 104 1.11 -12.60 9.44
CA LEU A 104 -0.10 -12.23 8.72
C LEU A 104 -0.13 -12.72 7.26
N ASP A 105 1.02 -13.06 6.69
CA ASP A 105 1.12 -13.47 5.30
C ASP A 105 1.93 -14.76 5.16
N THR A 106 1.25 -15.84 4.79
CA THR A 106 1.86 -17.15 4.56
C THR A 106 2.81 -17.18 3.35
N SER A 107 2.80 -16.14 2.49
CA SER A 107 3.63 -16.07 1.28
C SER A 107 5.04 -15.54 1.52
N ASN A 108 5.41 -15.16 2.75
CA ASN A 108 6.68 -14.52 3.13
C ASN A 108 7.04 -13.25 2.33
N LYS A 109 6.07 -12.67 1.63
CA LYS A 109 6.24 -11.42 0.86
C LYS A 109 6.00 -10.18 1.69
N THR A 110 5.42 -10.35 2.89
CA THR A 110 5.22 -9.28 3.85
C THR A 110 6.21 -9.44 4.99
N ARG A 111 7.07 -8.45 5.18
CA ARG A 111 8.19 -8.50 6.11
C ARG A 111 8.29 -7.20 6.89
N PHE A 112 8.93 -7.25 8.06
CA PHE A 112 9.22 -6.07 8.86
C PHE A 112 10.68 -6.05 9.33
N ARG A 113 11.15 -4.85 9.65
CA ARG A 113 12.48 -4.57 10.18
C ARG A 113 12.41 -3.34 11.09
N ALA A 114 13.28 -3.27 12.08
CA ALA A 114 13.38 -2.10 12.93
C ALA A 114 14.84 -1.62 13.02
N GLY A 115 15.01 -0.32 13.19
CA GLY A 115 16.26 0.33 13.52
C GLY A 115 16.17 0.97 14.90
N TYR A 116 17.21 0.83 15.70
CA TYR A 116 17.31 1.48 16.99
C TYR A 116 17.93 2.86 16.85
N GLU A 117 17.20 3.92 17.22
CA GLU A 117 17.67 5.33 17.10
C GLU A 117 18.35 5.86 18.36
N GLY A 118 18.34 5.10 19.45
CA GLY A 118 18.89 5.56 20.71
C GLY A 118 17.87 6.28 21.59
N THR A 119 18.36 7.14 22.48
CA THR A 119 17.51 7.97 23.34
C THR A 119 17.13 9.25 22.58
N PRO A 120 15.84 9.54 22.39
CA PRO A 120 15.42 10.75 21.67
C PRO A 120 15.91 12.03 22.39
N PRO A 121 16.24 13.09 21.63
CA PRO A 121 16.63 14.36 22.22
C PRO A 121 15.51 14.94 23.09
N GLY A 122 15.85 15.54 24.22
CA GLY A 122 14.90 16.16 25.16
C GLY A 122 14.41 15.23 26.28
N TYR A 123 14.76 13.95 26.27
CA TYR A 123 14.47 13.06 27.41
C TYR A 123 15.66 13.07 28.39
N SER A 124 15.43 13.60 29.60
CA SER A 124 16.43 13.66 30.65
C SER A 124 16.83 12.26 31.12
N LEU A 125 18.13 12.01 31.17
CA LEU A 125 18.73 10.82 31.76
C LEU A 125 18.77 10.95 33.31
N GLY A 126 17.63 11.16 33.94
CA GLY A 126 17.57 11.19 35.41
C GLY A 126 17.98 9.83 36.00
N LEU A 127 18.89 9.83 36.99
CA LEU A 127 19.26 8.62 37.71
C LEU A 127 18.00 7.97 38.34
N GLY A 128 17.80 6.68 38.05
CA GLY A 128 16.67 5.91 38.61
C GLY A 128 15.34 6.01 37.86
N LYS A 129 15.30 6.68 36.68
CA LYS A 129 14.11 6.67 35.82
C LYS A 129 14.32 5.75 34.60
N PRO A 130 13.27 5.06 34.14
CA PRO A 130 13.35 4.26 32.93
C PRO A 130 13.77 5.16 31.75
N LYS A 131 14.68 4.67 30.93
CA LYS A 131 15.16 5.39 29.75
C LYS A 131 14.21 5.18 28.58
N VAL A 132 13.86 6.26 27.90
CA VAL A 132 13.06 6.17 26.67
C VAL A 132 13.98 5.83 25.50
N HIS A 133 13.62 4.80 24.78
CA HIS A 133 14.35 4.34 23.59
C HIS A 133 13.48 4.53 22.36
N GLY A 134 14.08 5.09 21.29
CA GLY A 134 13.46 5.29 19.99
C GLY A 134 13.77 4.12 19.04
N PHE A 135 12.76 3.72 18.32
CA PHE A 135 12.85 2.72 17.25
C PHE A 135 12.17 3.27 16.00
N VAL A 136 12.74 3.02 14.85
CA VAL A 136 12.09 3.22 13.55
C VAL A 136 11.76 1.85 13.00
N ILE A 137 10.50 1.62 12.68
CA ILE A 137 9.99 0.34 12.21
C ILE A 137 9.53 0.49 10.79
N TYR A 138 9.95 -0.45 9.93
CA TYR A 138 9.54 -0.53 8.55
C TYR A 138 8.74 -1.81 8.35
N GLY A 139 7.51 -1.67 7.83
CA GLY A 139 6.71 -2.76 7.29
C GLY A 139 6.69 -2.69 5.78
N ARG A 140 6.94 -3.80 5.10
CA ARG A 140 6.99 -3.86 3.65
C ARG A 140 6.28 -5.10 3.13
N THR A 141 5.49 -4.92 2.07
CA THR A 141 4.89 -6.01 1.31
C THR A 141 5.26 -5.92 -0.17
N GLU A 142 5.45 -7.09 -0.80
CA GLU A 142 5.81 -7.25 -2.21
C GLU A 142 4.82 -8.17 -2.94
N LYS A 143 3.56 -8.19 -2.53
CA LYS A 143 2.58 -9.19 -3.01
C LYS A 143 2.05 -8.89 -4.41
N GLN A 144 1.61 -7.67 -4.66
CA GLN A 144 1.08 -7.17 -5.94
C GLN A 144 1.49 -5.70 -6.11
N GLY A 145 2.80 -5.49 -6.18
CA GLY A 145 3.40 -4.18 -6.05
C GLY A 145 4.16 -4.07 -4.73
N VAL A 146 4.93 -2.99 -4.57
CA VAL A 146 5.74 -2.73 -3.38
C VAL A 146 5.11 -1.60 -2.59
N THR A 147 4.79 -1.88 -1.32
CA THR A 147 4.33 -0.86 -0.37
C THR A 147 5.20 -0.93 0.87
N THR A 148 5.69 0.21 1.32
CA THR A 148 6.52 0.34 2.52
C THR A 148 5.94 1.39 3.43
N ILE A 149 5.84 1.06 4.72
CA ILE A 149 5.39 1.98 5.77
C ILE A 149 6.53 2.15 6.77
N LYS A 150 6.71 3.38 7.25
CA LYS A 150 7.67 3.76 8.28
C LYS A 150 6.92 4.27 9.51
N ILE A 151 7.20 3.69 10.68
CA ILE A 151 6.58 4.07 11.95
C ILE A 151 7.68 4.38 12.96
N GLY A 152 7.58 5.52 13.65
CA GLY A 152 8.40 5.83 14.82
C GLY A 152 7.74 5.24 16.08
N TYR A 153 8.50 4.45 16.85
CA TYR A 153 8.02 3.87 18.10
C TYR A 153 8.95 4.23 19.26
N ARG A 154 8.36 4.51 20.42
CA ARG A 154 9.12 4.84 21.63
C ARG A 154 8.69 3.95 22.78
N ARG A 155 9.66 3.41 23.51
CA ARG A 155 9.45 2.57 24.67
C ARG A 155 10.38 2.98 25.80
N ALA A 156 9.86 3.01 27.04
CA ALA A 156 10.64 3.17 28.25
C ALA A 156 10.94 1.81 28.89
N PHE A 157 12.19 1.52 29.19
CA PHE A 157 12.63 0.33 29.93
C PHE A 157 13.97 0.56 30.61
#